data_011dcd68cc2ddff756ecde806683ba9a
#
_entry.id   011dcd68cc2ddff756ecde806683ba9a
#
_cell.length_a   1.000
_cell.length_b   1.000
_cell.length_c   1.000
_cell.angle_alpha   90.00
_cell.angle_beta   90.00
_cell.angle_gamma   90.00
#
_symmetry.space_group_name_H-M   'P 1'
#
loop_
_entity.id
_entity.type
_entity.pdbx_description
1 polymer ?
#
loop_
_entity_poly.entity_id
_entity_poly.type
_entity_poly.pdbx_seq_one_letter_code
_entity_poly.pdbx_strand_id
1 'polypeptide(L)'
;PLAEAKNIMTNFINSVQFDAGDLVELTSFSTGVRLEQEFCNDPNVLTNDISALYTSDMTSLYDALYTAVERVATQTGARCVIAFTDGNDNYSSCTVQDVINVAKRYHVTVFIIGIGSINSNDISQITAQTGGAYYNINTVDSMQNIYDQIYQMEKELYLVEFEDSTGATVKDTAQIEAGYHSLEYGGKCSYSYTPNVLLNPNSTSIYQDGPEAVVEKYLKNFPQAVTNSD
;
A
#
# COMPACT_ATOMS: atom_id res chain seq x y z
N PRO A 1 12.26 23.38 -6.21
CA PRO A 1 11.90 22.00 -5.87
C PRO A 1 10.83 21.91 -4.77
N LEU A 2 11.07 22.40 -3.52
CA LEU A 2 10.11 22.25 -2.43
C LEU A 2 8.75 22.91 -2.70
N ALA A 3 8.74 24.12 -3.24
CA ALA A 3 7.50 24.83 -3.57
C ALA A 3 6.67 24.07 -4.61
N GLU A 4 7.31 23.47 -5.58
CA GLU A 4 6.68 22.63 -6.58
C GLU A 4 6.14 21.32 -5.95
N ALA A 5 6.93 20.66 -5.10
CA ALA A 5 6.51 19.50 -4.35
C ALA A 5 5.26 19.78 -3.49
N LYS A 6 5.25 20.93 -2.77
CA LYS A 6 4.06 21.35 -2.00
C LYS A 6 2.84 21.57 -2.87
N ASN A 7 2.98 22.17 -4.04
CA ASN A 7 1.87 22.34 -4.98
C ASN A 7 1.34 21.00 -5.48
N ILE A 8 2.24 20.07 -5.79
CA ILE A 8 1.89 18.71 -6.21
C ILE A 8 1.12 17.98 -5.12
N MET A 9 1.64 17.99 -3.89
CA MET A 9 0.97 17.35 -2.73
C MET A 9 -0.39 18.00 -2.42
N THR A 10 -0.47 19.34 -2.48
CA THR A 10 -1.73 20.07 -2.27
C THR A 10 -2.78 19.67 -3.31
N ASN A 11 -2.39 19.59 -4.59
CA ASN A 11 -3.31 19.14 -5.63
C ASN A 11 -3.75 17.67 -5.43
N PHE A 12 -2.84 16.82 -4.96
CA PHE A 12 -3.17 15.47 -4.61
C PHE A 12 -4.23 15.43 -3.50
N ILE A 13 -4.02 16.13 -2.38
CA ILE A 13 -4.98 16.20 -1.27
C ILE A 13 -6.35 16.73 -1.72
N ASN A 14 -6.37 17.72 -2.60
CA ASN A 14 -7.62 18.24 -3.15
C ASN A 14 -8.36 17.27 -4.07
N SER A 15 -7.71 16.20 -4.51
CA SER A 15 -8.29 15.14 -5.34
C SER A 15 -8.83 13.97 -4.50
N VAL A 16 -8.45 13.86 -3.23
CA VAL A 16 -8.88 12.76 -2.33
C VAL A 16 -10.38 12.86 -2.06
N GLN A 17 -11.05 11.70 -2.03
CA GLN A 17 -12.50 11.61 -1.86
C GLN A 17 -12.88 11.51 -0.36
N PHE A 18 -12.61 12.56 0.40
CA PHE A 18 -12.92 12.60 1.84
C PHE A 18 -14.40 12.37 2.16
N ASP A 19 -15.29 12.79 1.28
CA ASP A 19 -16.73 12.55 1.42
C ASP A 19 -17.10 11.06 1.29
N ALA A 20 -16.23 10.25 0.66
CA ALA A 20 -16.38 8.80 0.59
C ALA A 20 -15.84 8.08 1.83
N GLY A 21 -15.21 8.81 2.76
CA GLY A 21 -14.70 8.30 4.02
C GLY A 21 -13.19 8.05 4.03
N ASP A 22 -12.46 8.51 3.01
CA ASP A 22 -11.01 8.41 2.97
C ASP A 22 -10.37 9.21 4.10
N LEU A 23 -9.30 8.65 4.67
CA LEU A 23 -8.49 9.28 5.71
C LEU A 23 -7.05 9.39 5.22
N VAL A 24 -6.43 10.51 5.51
CA VAL A 24 -5.02 10.76 5.17
C VAL A 24 -4.24 11.14 6.42
N GLU A 25 -3.08 10.53 6.58
CA GLU A 25 -2.04 10.93 7.53
C GLU A 25 -0.90 11.59 6.77
N LEU A 26 -0.30 12.62 7.32
CA LEU A 26 0.85 13.29 6.75
C LEU A 26 2.10 13.04 7.59
N THR A 27 3.10 12.47 6.97
CA THR A 27 4.43 12.22 7.56
C THR A 27 5.50 12.86 6.68
N SER A 28 6.41 13.59 7.27
CA SER A 28 7.60 14.13 6.60
C SER A 28 8.86 13.35 6.95
N PHE A 29 9.83 13.38 6.07
CA PHE A 29 11.13 12.74 6.30
C PHE A 29 12.30 13.58 5.77
N SER A 30 13.44 13.44 6.46
CA SER A 30 14.72 14.02 6.09
C SER A 30 15.84 13.19 6.73
N THR A 31 16.55 13.69 7.75
CA THR A 31 17.42 12.89 8.63
C THR A 31 16.65 11.96 9.57
N GLY A 32 15.35 12.13 9.69
CA GLY A 32 14.45 11.30 10.48
C GLY A 32 13.02 11.43 9.97
N VAL A 33 12.15 10.66 10.55
CA VAL A 33 10.73 10.59 10.20
C VAL A 33 9.93 11.36 11.24
N ARG A 34 9.00 12.22 10.80
CA ARG A 34 8.17 13.03 11.68
C ARG A 34 6.71 12.97 11.24
N LEU A 35 5.85 12.66 12.19
CA LEU A 35 4.40 12.79 12.00
C LEU A 35 4.05 14.29 12.02
N GLU A 36 3.42 14.75 10.97
CA GLU A 36 2.93 16.13 10.84
C GLU A 36 1.45 16.21 11.20
N GLN A 37 0.64 15.28 10.69
CA GLN A 37 -0.79 15.20 10.93
C GLN A 37 -1.23 13.74 11.08
N GLU A 38 -1.97 13.44 12.12
CA GLU A 38 -2.66 12.16 12.33
C GLU A 38 -3.76 11.98 11.26
N PHE A 39 -4.24 10.73 11.09
CA PHE A 39 -5.31 10.42 10.14
C PHE A 39 -6.51 11.37 10.31
N CYS A 40 -6.81 12.11 9.27
CA CYS A 40 -7.95 13.01 9.24
C CYS A 40 -8.57 13.07 7.83
N ASN A 41 -9.76 13.65 7.75
CA ASN A 41 -10.52 13.85 6.52
C ASN A 41 -10.74 15.33 6.19
N ASP A 42 -9.93 16.22 6.76
CA ASP A 42 -10.03 17.66 6.48
C ASP A 42 -8.89 18.10 5.54
N PRO A 43 -9.20 18.40 4.25
CA PRO A 43 -8.19 18.83 3.30
C PRO A 43 -7.53 20.16 3.69
N ASN A 44 -8.23 21.05 4.43
CA ASN A 44 -7.64 22.32 4.84
C ASN A 44 -6.55 22.13 5.89
N VAL A 45 -6.75 21.20 6.82
CA VAL A 45 -5.73 20.84 7.82
C VAL A 45 -4.50 20.31 7.09
N LEU A 46 -4.67 19.31 6.25
CA LEU A 46 -3.58 18.67 5.51
C LEU A 46 -2.81 19.66 4.61
N THR A 47 -3.51 20.53 3.89
CA THR A 47 -2.85 21.51 3.00
C THR A 47 -2.12 22.60 3.79
N ASN A 48 -2.62 22.99 4.96
CA ASN A 48 -1.91 23.89 5.86
C ASN A 48 -0.60 23.27 6.35
N ASP A 49 -0.64 21.99 6.77
CA ASP A 49 0.56 21.28 7.24
C ASP A 49 1.56 21.06 6.11
N ILE A 50 1.11 20.72 4.90
CA ILE A 50 1.96 20.69 3.70
C ILE A 50 2.64 22.03 3.49
N SER A 51 1.93 23.14 3.66
CA SER A 51 2.49 24.49 3.48
C SER A 51 3.63 24.78 4.48
N ALA A 52 3.58 24.19 5.65
CA ALA A 52 4.56 24.36 6.72
C ALA A 52 5.80 23.46 6.58
N LEU A 53 5.81 22.45 5.71
CA LEU A 53 6.95 21.55 5.50
C LEU A 53 8.22 22.33 5.13
N TYR A 54 9.37 21.82 5.54
CA TYR A 54 10.69 22.36 5.19
C TYR A 54 11.63 21.24 4.76
N THR A 55 12.66 21.58 4.00
CA THR A 55 13.69 20.62 3.55
C THR A 55 14.86 20.57 4.52
N SER A 56 15.54 19.44 4.53
CA SER A 56 16.83 19.22 5.15
C SER A 56 17.71 18.40 4.20
N ASP A 57 18.98 18.23 4.52
CA ASP A 57 20.01 17.76 3.59
C ASP A 57 20.02 16.24 3.34
N MET A 58 19.29 15.46 4.14
CA MET A 58 19.30 13.99 4.09
C MET A 58 17.92 13.43 3.68
N THR A 59 17.92 12.17 3.26
CA THR A 59 16.72 11.49 2.76
C THR A 59 16.62 10.11 3.39
N SER A 60 15.79 9.98 4.44
CA SER A 60 15.47 8.70 5.10
C SER A 60 14.18 8.11 4.54
N LEU A 61 14.17 7.82 3.24
CA LEU A 61 12.97 7.35 2.51
C LEU A 61 12.50 5.98 3.02
N TYR A 62 13.43 5.03 3.22
CA TYR A 62 13.04 3.68 3.63
C TYR A 62 12.52 3.66 5.06
N ASP A 63 13.12 4.43 5.98
CA ASP A 63 12.62 4.58 7.34
C ASP A 63 11.21 5.20 7.35
N ALA A 64 10.96 6.18 6.47
CA ALA A 64 9.66 6.81 6.32
C ALA A 64 8.61 5.82 5.78
N LEU A 65 8.94 5.08 4.73
CA LEU A 65 8.05 4.06 4.16
C LEU A 65 7.73 2.98 5.19
N TYR A 66 8.74 2.47 5.90
CA TYR A 66 8.55 1.47 6.94
C TYR A 66 7.59 1.97 8.03
N THR A 67 7.85 3.16 8.57
CA THR A 67 7.03 3.78 9.61
C THR A 67 5.60 4.04 9.14
N ALA A 68 5.43 4.58 7.93
CA ALA A 68 4.11 4.87 7.36
C ALA A 68 3.30 3.60 7.15
N VAL A 69 3.94 2.50 6.70
CA VAL A 69 3.29 1.19 6.58
C VAL A 69 2.80 0.68 7.93
N GLU A 70 3.61 0.74 8.99
CA GLU A 70 3.17 0.32 10.32
C GLU A 70 2.00 1.15 10.85
N ARG A 71 2.01 2.45 10.57
CA ARG A 71 0.93 3.35 10.99
C ARG A 71 -0.37 3.10 10.23
N VAL A 72 -0.32 3.01 8.90
CA VAL A 72 -1.52 2.75 8.09
C VAL A 72 -2.08 1.34 8.32
N ALA A 73 -1.25 0.39 8.73
CA ALA A 73 -1.67 -0.97 9.08
C ALA A 73 -2.67 -1.01 10.24
N THR A 74 -2.73 0.04 11.06
CA THR A 74 -3.72 0.15 12.16
C THR A 74 -5.11 0.54 11.67
N GLN A 75 -5.24 0.97 10.41
CA GLN A 75 -6.50 1.37 9.81
C GLN A 75 -7.21 0.19 9.16
N THR A 76 -8.51 0.35 8.92
CA THR A 76 -9.35 -0.64 8.23
C THR A 76 -9.58 -0.24 6.77
N GLY A 77 -9.94 -1.20 5.92
CA GLY A 77 -10.21 -0.98 4.50
C GLY A 77 -8.98 -1.08 3.62
N ALA A 78 -9.03 -0.52 2.42
CA ALA A 78 -7.89 -0.41 1.51
C ALA A 78 -6.85 0.54 2.11
N ARG A 79 -5.58 0.16 2.04
CA ARG A 79 -4.49 0.86 2.73
C ARG A 79 -3.30 1.00 1.82
N CYS A 80 -2.89 2.23 1.59
CA CYS A 80 -1.69 2.49 0.81
C CYS A 80 -0.80 3.56 1.47
N VAL A 81 0.45 3.57 1.07
CA VAL A 81 1.42 4.64 1.36
C VAL A 81 1.81 5.28 0.05
N ILE A 82 1.76 6.60 0.00
CA ILE A 82 2.17 7.40 -1.16
C ILE A 82 3.29 8.32 -0.73
N ALA A 83 4.50 8.05 -1.21
CA ALA A 83 5.66 8.88 -0.91
C ALA A 83 6.00 9.83 -2.06
N PHE A 84 6.29 11.07 -1.72
CA PHE A 84 6.83 12.07 -2.63
C PHE A 84 8.30 12.29 -2.31
N THR A 85 9.16 12.14 -3.30
CA THR A 85 10.60 12.33 -3.11
C THR A 85 11.24 12.95 -4.34
N ASP A 86 12.26 13.77 -4.13
CA ASP A 86 13.11 14.35 -5.20
C ASP A 86 14.52 13.72 -5.22
N GLY A 87 14.77 12.74 -4.36
CA GLY A 87 16.06 12.08 -4.22
C GLY A 87 15.96 10.60 -3.84
N ASN A 88 17.09 9.94 -3.99
CA ASN A 88 17.27 8.57 -3.50
C ASN A 88 17.54 8.56 -2.00
N ASP A 89 17.21 7.45 -1.37
CA ASP A 89 17.58 7.22 0.04
C ASP A 89 19.10 7.33 0.24
N ASN A 90 19.49 8.01 1.30
CA ASN A 90 20.90 8.17 1.66
C ASN A 90 21.16 8.17 3.18
N TYR A 91 20.12 7.99 4.00
CA TYR A 91 20.25 8.09 5.45
C TYR A 91 19.40 7.10 6.25
N SER A 92 18.60 6.27 5.63
CA SER A 92 17.77 5.28 6.35
C SER A 92 18.61 4.22 7.06
N SER A 93 18.07 3.73 8.16
CA SER A 93 18.53 2.52 8.85
C SER A 93 17.88 1.27 8.29
N CYS A 94 16.63 1.37 7.82
CA CYS A 94 15.93 0.31 7.13
C CYS A 94 16.48 0.08 5.73
N THR A 95 16.37 -1.16 5.28
CA THR A 95 16.72 -1.57 3.91
C THR A 95 15.48 -1.64 3.01
N VAL A 96 15.69 -1.71 1.71
CA VAL A 96 14.64 -2.01 0.72
C VAL A 96 13.84 -3.26 1.10
N GLN A 97 14.54 -4.30 1.58
CA GLN A 97 13.89 -5.55 1.95
C GLN A 97 13.03 -5.42 3.21
N ASP A 98 13.43 -4.58 4.17
CA ASP A 98 12.63 -4.32 5.37
C ASP A 98 11.31 -3.66 4.99
N VAL A 99 11.34 -2.66 4.09
CA VAL A 99 10.13 -2.00 3.57
C VAL A 99 9.22 -3.00 2.86
N ILE A 100 9.78 -3.82 1.97
CA ILE A 100 9.00 -4.83 1.24
C ILE A 100 8.37 -5.83 2.21
N ASN A 101 9.12 -6.29 3.18
CA ASN A 101 8.64 -7.28 4.15
C ASN A 101 7.50 -6.72 5.02
N VAL A 102 7.65 -5.49 5.53
CA VAL A 102 6.61 -4.88 6.36
C VAL A 102 5.35 -4.57 5.54
N ALA A 103 5.50 -4.06 4.31
CA ALA A 103 4.38 -3.77 3.43
C ALA A 103 3.61 -5.05 3.05
N LYS A 104 4.31 -6.13 2.71
CA LYS A 104 3.69 -7.43 2.47
C LYS A 104 3.02 -7.99 3.71
N ARG A 105 3.65 -7.90 4.88
CA ARG A 105 3.09 -8.38 6.15
C ARG A 105 1.75 -7.76 6.47
N TYR A 106 1.60 -6.48 6.20
CA TYR A 106 0.38 -5.73 6.53
C TYR A 106 -0.54 -5.50 5.33
N HIS A 107 -0.21 -6.06 4.15
CA HIS A 107 -0.97 -5.87 2.91
C HIS A 107 -1.19 -4.40 2.58
N VAL A 108 -0.11 -3.64 2.61
CA VAL A 108 -0.11 -2.20 2.30
C VAL A 108 0.57 -2.00 0.95
N THR A 109 -0.14 -1.37 0.04
CA THR A 109 0.39 -0.98 -1.26
C THR A 109 1.28 0.25 -1.12
N VAL A 110 2.46 0.25 -1.75
CA VAL A 110 3.38 1.39 -1.71
C VAL A 110 3.52 2.03 -3.08
N PHE A 111 3.11 3.28 -3.18
CA PHE A 111 3.31 4.13 -4.35
C PHE A 111 4.41 5.15 -4.08
N ILE A 112 5.25 5.41 -5.08
CA ILE A 112 6.29 6.43 -4.97
C ILE A 112 6.19 7.37 -6.15
N ILE A 113 6.14 8.66 -5.86
CA ILE A 113 6.06 9.75 -6.82
C ILE A 113 7.38 10.52 -6.77
N GLY A 114 8.16 10.35 -7.81
CA GLY A 114 9.42 11.04 -7.98
C GLY A 114 9.23 12.41 -8.62
N ILE A 115 9.82 13.43 -8.02
CA ILE A 115 9.80 14.82 -8.53
C ILE A 115 11.14 15.10 -9.17
N GLY A 116 11.16 15.24 -10.50
CA GLY A 116 12.41 15.40 -11.25
C GLY A 116 12.99 14.06 -11.71
N SER A 117 14.32 14.01 -11.89
CA SER A 117 14.98 12.82 -12.43
C SER A 117 15.48 11.91 -11.31
N ILE A 118 14.65 10.99 -10.89
CA ILE A 118 15.01 9.91 -9.98
C ILE A 118 15.08 8.61 -10.77
N ASN A 119 16.20 7.93 -10.68
CA ASN A 119 16.38 6.62 -11.28
C ASN A 119 16.91 5.67 -10.19
N SER A 120 16.04 4.88 -9.60
CA SER A 120 16.41 3.92 -8.58
C SER A 120 15.77 2.57 -8.85
N ASN A 121 16.61 1.55 -9.00
CA ASN A 121 16.16 0.16 -9.02
C ASN A 121 15.43 -0.21 -7.72
N ASP A 122 15.86 0.35 -6.60
CA ASP A 122 15.30 0.11 -5.27
C ASP A 122 13.83 0.57 -5.18
N ILE A 123 13.55 1.78 -5.68
CA ILE A 123 12.19 2.32 -5.75
C ILE A 123 11.30 1.42 -6.61
N SER A 124 11.79 1.02 -7.78
CA SER A 124 11.06 0.11 -8.67
C SER A 124 10.84 -1.26 -8.04
N GLN A 125 11.80 -1.75 -7.27
CA GLN A 125 11.68 -3.01 -6.56
C GLN A 125 10.63 -2.93 -5.43
N ILE A 126 10.65 -1.87 -4.63
CA ILE A 126 9.67 -1.66 -3.55
C ILE A 126 8.27 -1.63 -4.15
N THR A 127 8.02 -0.75 -5.11
CA THR A 127 6.67 -0.58 -5.68
C THR A 127 6.16 -1.83 -6.35
N ALA A 128 6.98 -2.49 -7.18
CA ALA A 128 6.58 -3.72 -7.88
C ALA A 128 6.27 -4.88 -6.91
N GLN A 129 7.02 -5.02 -5.81
CA GLN A 129 6.83 -6.11 -4.87
C GLN A 129 5.71 -5.88 -3.84
N THR A 130 5.23 -4.65 -3.72
CA THR A 130 4.12 -4.28 -2.83
C THR A 130 2.81 -4.03 -3.57
N GLY A 131 2.76 -4.29 -4.87
CA GLY A 131 1.57 -4.12 -5.70
C GLY A 131 1.30 -2.68 -6.15
N GLY A 132 2.19 -1.75 -5.86
CA GLY A 132 2.06 -0.35 -6.25
C GLY A 132 2.81 0.00 -7.53
N ALA A 133 3.05 1.28 -7.72
CA ALA A 133 3.71 1.82 -8.91
C ALA A 133 4.65 2.99 -8.57
N TYR A 134 5.64 3.19 -9.41
CA TYR A 134 6.48 4.37 -9.41
C TYR A 134 6.06 5.33 -10.53
N TYR A 135 5.84 6.57 -10.17
CA TYR A 135 5.52 7.64 -11.10
C TYR A 135 6.60 8.70 -11.06
N ASN A 136 7.11 9.10 -12.22
CA ASN A 136 8.01 10.24 -12.33
C ASN A 136 7.23 11.43 -12.88
N ILE A 137 7.19 12.53 -12.15
CA ILE A 137 6.45 13.71 -12.55
C ILE A 137 7.40 14.89 -12.70
N ASN A 138 7.24 15.58 -13.82
CA ASN A 138 7.96 16.82 -14.11
C ASN A 138 7.02 18.04 -14.09
N THR A 139 5.70 17.81 -13.99
CA THR A 139 4.69 18.88 -13.99
C THR A 139 3.50 18.53 -13.11
N VAL A 140 2.84 19.53 -12.56
CA VAL A 140 1.63 19.41 -11.74
C VAL A 140 0.45 18.81 -12.52
N ASP A 141 0.39 19.03 -13.83
CA ASP A 141 -0.74 18.61 -14.67
C ASP A 141 -0.91 17.07 -14.76
N SER A 142 0.11 16.29 -14.42
CA SER A 142 0.06 14.84 -14.39
C SER A 142 -0.54 14.26 -13.10
N MET A 143 -0.70 15.06 -12.05
CA MET A 143 -1.09 14.56 -10.72
C MET A 143 -2.51 14.01 -10.67
N GLN A 144 -3.47 14.65 -11.31
CA GLN A 144 -4.85 14.13 -11.34
C GLN A 144 -4.90 12.73 -11.95
N ASN A 145 -4.17 12.52 -13.05
CA ASN A 145 -4.12 11.21 -13.69
C ASN A 145 -3.45 10.15 -12.80
N ILE A 146 -2.41 10.53 -12.05
CA ILE A 146 -1.72 9.63 -11.10
C ILE A 146 -2.65 9.28 -9.96
N TYR A 147 -3.34 10.27 -9.38
CA TYR A 147 -4.33 10.03 -8.34
C TYR A 147 -5.43 9.07 -8.83
N ASP A 148 -5.99 9.34 -10.00
CA ASP A 148 -7.05 8.50 -10.56
C ASP A 148 -6.57 7.06 -10.77
N GLN A 149 -5.32 6.85 -11.20
CA GLN A 149 -4.73 5.52 -11.33
C GLN A 149 -4.56 4.84 -9.96
N ILE A 150 -3.98 5.53 -8.97
CA ILE A 150 -3.83 5.00 -7.61
C ILE A 150 -5.19 4.65 -7.04
N TYR A 151 -6.17 5.54 -7.16
CA TYR A 151 -7.52 5.34 -6.66
C TYR A 151 -8.21 4.14 -7.32
N GLN A 152 -8.06 3.98 -8.64
CA GLN A 152 -8.61 2.81 -9.32
C GLN A 152 -7.91 1.52 -8.89
N MET A 153 -6.60 1.51 -8.75
CA MET A 153 -5.86 0.35 -8.26
C MET A 153 -6.32 -0.07 -6.87
N GLU A 154 -6.43 0.87 -5.93
CA GLU A 154 -6.88 0.58 -4.56
C GLU A 154 -8.36 0.16 -4.51
N LYS A 155 -9.20 0.74 -5.34
CA LYS A 155 -10.62 0.41 -5.41
C LYS A 155 -10.89 -0.97 -6.02
N GLU A 156 -9.99 -1.45 -6.87
CA GLU A 156 -10.07 -2.77 -7.50
C GLU A 156 -9.43 -3.88 -6.65
N LEU A 157 -8.83 -3.55 -5.50
CA LEU A 157 -8.30 -4.53 -4.59
C LEU A 157 -9.42 -5.22 -3.82
N TYR A 158 -9.40 -6.55 -3.87
CA TYR A 158 -10.28 -7.39 -3.08
C TYR A 158 -9.43 -8.15 -2.06
N LEU A 159 -9.74 -7.99 -0.80
CA LEU A 159 -9.19 -8.82 0.26
C LEU A 159 -10.16 -9.98 0.51
N VAL A 160 -9.73 -11.21 0.25
CA VAL A 160 -10.54 -12.41 0.48
C VAL A 160 -9.89 -13.19 1.63
N GLU A 161 -10.60 -13.35 2.72
CA GLU A 161 -10.22 -14.15 3.87
C GLU A 161 -10.91 -15.52 3.80
N PHE A 162 -10.17 -16.58 3.97
CA PHE A 162 -10.75 -17.92 3.99
C PHE A 162 -10.10 -18.78 5.07
N GLU A 163 -10.85 -19.76 5.51
CA GLU A 163 -10.39 -20.73 6.48
C GLU A 163 -9.98 -22.01 5.74
N ASP A 164 -8.76 -22.48 5.97
CA ASP A 164 -8.31 -23.75 5.42
C ASP A 164 -8.90 -24.91 6.22
N SER A 165 -9.87 -25.59 5.63
CA SER A 165 -10.50 -26.78 6.19
C SER A 165 -9.90 -28.09 5.65
N THR A 166 -8.87 -28.03 4.83
CA THR A 166 -8.31 -29.22 4.15
C THR A 166 -7.49 -30.11 5.09
N GLY A 167 -7.10 -29.60 6.25
CA GLY A 167 -6.21 -30.31 7.18
C GLY A 167 -4.77 -30.43 6.66
N ALA A 168 -4.37 -29.59 5.69
CA ALA A 168 -3.01 -29.56 5.18
C ALA A 168 -2.00 -29.33 6.29
N THR A 169 -0.84 -29.95 6.17
CA THR A 169 0.24 -29.89 7.17
C THR A 169 1.36 -28.98 6.71
N VAL A 170 2.27 -28.63 7.64
CA VAL A 170 3.46 -27.79 7.36
C VAL A 170 4.33 -28.30 6.22
N LYS A 171 4.18 -29.56 5.82
CA LYS A 171 4.94 -30.19 4.74
C LYS A 171 4.22 -30.16 3.40
N ASP A 172 2.96 -29.85 3.42
CA ASP A 172 2.13 -29.86 2.22
C ASP A 172 2.12 -28.46 1.61
N THR A 173 2.16 -28.40 0.30
CA THR A 173 1.93 -27.14 -0.43
C THR A 173 0.47 -27.12 -0.85
N ALA A 174 -0.28 -26.19 -0.32
CA ALA A 174 -1.64 -25.93 -0.76
C ALA A 174 -1.67 -24.98 -1.93
N GLN A 175 -2.62 -25.17 -2.83
CA GLN A 175 -2.87 -24.25 -3.93
C GLN A 175 -4.24 -23.60 -3.75
N ILE A 176 -4.28 -22.31 -3.93
CA ILE A 176 -5.50 -21.52 -3.94
C ILE A 176 -5.69 -20.99 -5.35
N GLU A 177 -6.85 -21.21 -5.90
CA GLU A 177 -7.30 -20.53 -7.09
C GLU A 177 -8.40 -19.55 -6.72
N ALA A 178 -8.14 -18.27 -6.89
CA ALA A 178 -9.14 -17.23 -6.73
C ALA A 178 -9.65 -16.82 -8.12
N GLY A 179 -10.95 -16.92 -8.33
CA GLY A 179 -11.60 -16.51 -9.56
C GLY A 179 -12.56 -15.34 -9.32
N TYR A 180 -12.51 -14.37 -10.21
CA TYR A 180 -13.46 -13.28 -10.28
C TYR A 180 -14.25 -13.40 -11.58
N HIS A 181 -15.55 -13.26 -11.52
CA HIS A 181 -16.42 -13.25 -12.68
C HIS A 181 -17.52 -12.19 -12.53
N SER A 182 -17.60 -11.28 -13.48
CA SER A 182 -18.71 -10.33 -13.62
C SER A 182 -19.36 -10.50 -14.99
N LEU A 183 -20.41 -9.73 -15.25
CA LEU A 183 -21.09 -9.74 -16.54
C LEU A 183 -20.19 -9.29 -17.72
N GLU A 184 -19.15 -8.51 -17.42
CA GLU A 184 -18.28 -7.91 -18.44
C GLU A 184 -16.84 -8.41 -18.37
N TYR A 185 -16.39 -8.87 -17.19
CA TYR A 185 -15.00 -9.23 -16.96
C TYR A 185 -14.88 -10.50 -16.13
N GLY A 186 -13.82 -11.23 -16.33
CA GLY A 186 -13.46 -12.39 -15.52
C GLY A 186 -11.96 -12.60 -15.48
N GLY A 187 -11.46 -13.09 -14.38
CA GLY A 187 -10.05 -13.39 -14.19
C GLY A 187 -9.83 -14.48 -13.16
N LYS A 188 -8.69 -15.13 -13.23
CA LYS A 188 -8.24 -16.14 -12.26
C LYS A 188 -6.81 -15.85 -11.86
N CYS A 189 -6.51 -16.05 -10.59
CA CYS A 189 -5.14 -16.13 -10.11
C CYS A 189 -4.95 -17.39 -9.28
N SER A 190 -3.74 -17.93 -9.32
CA SER A 190 -3.37 -19.09 -8.52
C SER A 190 -2.23 -18.72 -7.60
N TYR A 191 -2.31 -19.14 -6.38
CA TYR A 191 -1.27 -18.93 -5.39
C TYR A 191 -0.98 -20.24 -4.66
N SER A 192 0.32 -20.54 -4.45
CA SER A 192 0.76 -21.70 -3.70
C SER A 192 1.34 -21.25 -2.36
N TYR A 193 0.92 -21.87 -1.29
CA TYR A 193 1.43 -21.59 0.04
C TYR A 193 1.66 -22.86 0.84
N THR A 194 2.51 -22.78 1.85
CA THR A 194 2.71 -23.87 2.81
C THR A 194 2.09 -23.45 4.13
N PRO A 195 1.05 -24.15 4.62
CA PRO A 195 0.40 -23.80 5.88
C PRO A 195 1.37 -23.82 7.05
N ASN A 196 1.33 -22.82 7.89
CA ASN A 196 2.13 -22.77 9.11
C ASN A 196 1.35 -23.26 10.32
N VAL A 197 1.22 -24.58 10.42
CA VAL A 197 0.41 -25.22 11.48
C VAL A 197 1.15 -25.29 12.82
N LEU A 198 2.44 -24.96 12.86
CA LEU A 198 3.26 -25.09 14.08
C LEU A 198 2.95 -24.03 15.14
N LEU A 199 2.41 -22.89 14.74
CA LEU A 199 2.26 -21.75 15.65
C LEU A 199 0.94 -21.76 16.40
N ASN A 200 -0.09 -22.42 15.89
CA ASN A 200 -1.33 -22.60 16.62
C ASN A 200 -2.10 -23.84 16.13
N PRO A 201 -1.83 -25.01 16.71
CA PRO A 201 -2.47 -26.27 16.29
C PRO A 201 -3.99 -26.29 16.49
N ASN A 202 -4.55 -25.30 17.16
CA ASN A 202 -5.98 -25.14 17.35
C ASN A 202 -6.58 -23.99 16.53
N SER A 203 -5.77 -23.32 15.73
CA SER A 203 -6.25 -22.24 14.86
C SER A 203 -6.49 -22.82 13.47
N THR A 204 -7.70 -22.67 13.00
CA THR A 204 -8.07 -22.94 11.61
C THR A 204 -7.80 -21.73 10.72
N SER A 205 -7.26 -20.66 11.30
CA SER A 205 -6.94 -19.42 10.60
C SER A 205 -5.53 -19.45 10.06
N ILE A 206 -5.36 -19.19 8.78
CA ILE A 206 -4.07 -19.09 8.07
C ILE A 206 -3.30 -17.83 8.48
N TYR A 207 -3.79 -17.08 9.42
CA TYR A 207 -3.34 -15.73 9.81
C TYR A 207 -2.04 -15.65 10.54
N GLN A 208 -1.40 -16.73 10.88
CA GLN A 208 -0.22 -16.66 11.71
C GLN A 208 1.03 -16.95 10.88
N ASP A 209 1.69 -15.87 10.47
CA ASP A 209 3.08 -15.83 10.05
C ASP A 209 3.43 -16.47 8.71
N GLY A 210 2.53 -16.61 7.80
CA GLY A 210 2.85 -17.01 6.43
C GLY A 210 2.68 -15.87 5.43
N PRO A 211 3.28 -15.99 4.23
CA PRO A 211 2.92 -15.14 3.12
C PRO A 211 1.48 -15.50 2.76
N GLU A 212 0.69 -14.68 3.05
CA GLU A 212 -0.67 -14.72 3.29
C GLU A 212 -1.43 -14.57 2.02
N ALA A 213 -2.23 -15.52 1.73
CA ALA A 213 -3.38 -15.28 0.91
C ALA A 213 -4.51 -14.89 1.86
N VAL A 214 -4.50 -13.67 2.30
CA VAL A 214 -5.67 -13.12 2.94
C VAL A 214 -6.60 -12.68 1.85
N VAL A 215 -7.67 -13.41 1.69
CA VAL A 215 -8.71 -13.08 0.74
C VAL A 215 -9.96 -12.86 1.55
N GLU A 216 -10.18 -11.66 1.99
CA GLU A 216 -11.38 -11.33 2.73
C GLU A 216 -12.57 -11.20 1.79
N LYS A 217 -13.58 -12.01 2.06
CA LYS A 217 -14.77 -12.03 1.27
C LYS A 217 -15.67 -10.85 1.60
N TYR A 218 -15.42 -9.69 1.05
CA TYR A 218 -16.43 -8.64 0.94
C TYR A 218 -17.47 -8.98 -0.15
N LEU A 219 -17.94 -10.21 -0.16
CA LEU A 219 -18.93 -10.65 -1.14
C LEU A 219 -20.35 -10.17 -0.83
N LYS A 220 -20.54 -9.38 0.22
CA LYS A 220 -21.83 -8.73 0.43
C LYS A 220 -22.23 -7.79 -0.71
N ASN A 221 -21.24 -7.25 -1.42
CA ASN A 221 -21.48 -6.32 -2.53
C ASN A 221 -21.26 -6.93 -3.90
N PHE A 222 -20.81 -8.19 -3.98
CA PHE A 222 -20.54 -8.91 -5.22
C PHE A 222 -21.08 -10.33 -5.14
N PRO A 223 -22.41 -10.51 -5.29
CA PRO A 223 -23.03 -11.80 -5.12
C PRO A 223 -22.62 -12.86 -6.16
N GLN A 224 -21.68 -12.57 -7.04
CA GLN A 224 -21.25 -13.43 -8.14
C GLN A 224 -19.77 -13.83 -8.10
N ALA A 225 -19.04 -13.53 -7.05
CA ALA A 225 -17.73 -14.13 -6.88
C ALA A 225 -17.92 -15.61 -6.57
N VAL A 226 -17.60 -16.46 -7.50
CA VAL A 226 -17.70 -17.90 -7.37
C VAL A 226 -16.37 -18.39 -6.79
N THR A 227 -16.40 -18.84 -5.56
CA THR A 227 -15.41 -19.81 -5.13
C THR A 227 -15.77 -21.11 -5.82
N ASN A 228 -15.03 -21.49 -6.83
CA ASN A 228 -15.14 -22.85 -7.35
C ASN A 228 -14.47 -23.79 -6.36
N SER A 229 -15.29 -24.46 -5.58
CA SER A 229 -14.96 -25.75 -5.03
C SER A 229 -15.48 -26.79 -6.04
N ASP A 230 -14.62 -27.24 -6.92
CA ASP A 230 -14.70 -28.54 -7.58
C ASP A 230 -13.30 -28.96 -8.02
#